data_f8d9d6c62a80ee029ea2b4dcd50dcd01
#
_entry.id   f8d9d6c62a80ee029ea2b4dcd50dcd01
#
_cell.length_a   1.000
_cell.length_b   1.000
_cell.length_c   1.000
_cell.angle_alpha   90.00
_cell.angle_beta   90.00
_cell.angle_gamma   90.00
#
_symmetry.space_group_name_H-M   'P 1'
#
loop_
_entity.id
_entity.type
_entity.pdbx_description
1 polymer ?
#
loop_
_entity_poly.entity_id
_entity_poly.type
_entity_poly.pdbx_seq_one_letter_code
_entity_poly.pdbx_strand_id
1 'polypeptide(L)'
;MIEIKNLTFAYSGRPTIFEGFNLRIDRGEAWSVIGPSGCGKTTFLYLLAGLCQPASGNILIDKTPVLRPRPRTGLVLQDHGLLPWSTVDENTRLGLNIWEFYGSDGKHAPTDKKIDKYKADQQVDSWLKKLGIHGLKDQYPDRLSRGQRQRTAIARTLVMEPDLLLLDEPFSALDVLTREVLERVILGQHYESNLTCILVTHDIEVAVIMGKKILTLRHGFNRKPLILENDCAAMIDNTNQAAFRNKCDELRKILGTVA
;
A
#
# COMPACT_ATOMS: atom_id res chain seq x y z
N MET A 1 -6.64 5.53 13.37
CA MET A 1 -6.90 4.24 12.69
C MET A 1 -5.90 3.17 13.09
N ILE A 2 -4.60 3.41 12.95
CA ILE A 2 -3.54 2.44 13.32
C ILE A 2 -2.82 2.93 14.58
N GLU A 3 -2.63 2.04 15.55
CA GLU A 3 -1.82 2.29 16.74
C GLU A 3 -0.80 1.17 16.88
N ILE A 4 0.47 1.54 16.90
CA ILE A 4 1.62 0.64 17.14
C ILE A 4 2.16 0.99 18.53
N LYS A 5 2.20 -0.01 19.42
CA LYS A 5 2.61 0.17 20.83
C LYS A 5 3.75 -0.78 21.17
N ASN A 6 4.91 -0.21 21.51
CA ASN A 6 6.12 -0.92 21.94
C ASN A 6 6.51 -2.09 21.03
N LEU A 7 6.35 -1.93 19.71
CA LEU A 7 6.59 -2.96 18.71
C LEU A 7 8.06 -3.36 18.70
N THR A 8 8.33 -4.64 18.91
CA THR A 8 9.65 -5.25 18.69
C THR A 8 9.52 -6.38 17.68
N PHE A 9 10.37 -6.37 16.65
CA PHE A 9 10.37 -7.40 15.60
C PHE A 9 11.79 -7.68 15.08
N ALA A 10 12.05 -8.98 14.91
CA ALA A 10 13.20 -9.53 14.19
C ALA A 10 12.76 -10.78 13.44
N TYR A 11 13.36 -11.06 12.29
CA TYR A 11 13.25 -12.38 11.68
C TYR A 11 14.17 -13.36 12.44
N SER A 12 13.79 -14.65 12.46
CA SER A 12 14.60 -15.70 13.12
C SER A 12 16.07 -15.67 12.63
N GLY A 13 16.99 -15.56 13.57
CA GLY A 13 18.43 -15.50 13.29
C GLY A 13 18.93 -14.21 12.63
N ARG A 14 18.12 -13.13 12.59
CA ARG A 14 18.51 -11.84 12.01
C ARG A 14 18.48 -10.71 13.05
N PRO A 15 19.21 -9.61 12.80
CA PRO A 15 19.15 -8.43 13.65
C PRO A 15 17.74 -7.87 13.81
N THR A 16 17.49 -7.24 14.95
CA THR A 16 16.23 -6.56 15.26
C THR A 16 16.02 -5.40 14.28
N ILE A 17 14.81 -5.30 13.74
CA ILE A 17 14.39 -4.23 12.81
C ILE A 17 13.65 -3.12 13.56
N PHE A 18 12.73 -3.51 14.44
CA PHE A 18 11.98 -2.59 15.31
C PHE A 18 12.20 -2.97 16.77
N GLU A 19 12.41 -1.97 17.64
CA GLU A 19 12.64 -2.17 19.06
C GLU A 19 11.91 -1.11 19.88
N GLY A 20 10.84 -1.51 20.56
CA GLY A 20 10.00 -0.59 21.32
C GLY A 20 9.37 0.51 20.46
N PHE A 21 9.14 0.24 19.17
CA PHE A 21 8.68 1.23 18.20
C PHE A 21 7.21 1.60 18.45
N ASN A 22 6.93 2.90 18.45
CA ASN A 22 5.60 3.45 18.65
C ASN A 22 5.24 4.37 17.50
N LEU A 23 4.02 4.21 16.94
CA LEU A 23 3.52 5.07 15.87
C LEU A 23 2.00 5.09 15.90
N ARG A 24 1.42 6.25 15.57
CA ARG A 24 0.00 6.40 15.34
C ARG A 24 -0.25 6.98 13.96
N ILE A 25 -1.21 6.39 13.24
CA ILE A 25 -1.69 6.84 11.94
C ILE A 25 -3.20 7.00 12.05
N ASP A 26 -3.70 8.19 11.76
CA ASP A 26 -5.13 8.47 11.83
C ASP A 26 -5.84 8.03 10.54
N ARG A 27 -7.16 7.90 10.59
CA ARG A 27 -7.97 7.50 9.44
C ARG A 27 -7.91 8.57 8.35
N GLY A 28 -7.81 8.14 7.11
CA GLY A 28 -7.72 9.05 5.97
C GLY A 28 -6.39 9.78 5.86
N GLU A 29 -5.34 9.33 6.54
CA GLU A 29 -4.00 9.87 6.31
C GLU A 29 -3.29 9.13 5.18
N ALA A 30 -2.51 9.90 4.37
CA ALA A 30 -1.59 9.36 3.39
C ALA A 30 -0.16 9.45 3.93
N TRP A 31 0.51 8.30 4.04
CA TRP A 31 1.86 8.18 4.54
C TRP A 31 2.79 7.59 3.50
N SER A 32 3.98 8.16 3.38
CA SER A 32 5.09 7.53 2.69
C SER A 32 6.11 7.02 3.70
N VAL A 33 6.67 5.83 3.45
CA VAL A 33 7.74 5.23 4.25
C VAL A 33 8.96 5.10 3.37
N ILE A 34 10.04 5.76 3.76
CA ILE A 34 11.28 5.80 2.99
C ILE A 34 12.48 5.40 3.85
N GLY A 35 13.53 4.92 3.23
CA GLY A 35 14.76 4.52 3.90
C GLY A 35 15.62 3.63 3.01
N PRO A 36 16.86 3.32 3.42
CA PRO A 36 17.79 2.50 2.66
C PRO A 36 17.25 1.09 2.42
N SER A 37 17.86 0.37 1.46
CA SER A 37 17.49 -1.03 1.20
C SER A 37 17.75 -1.89 2.43
N GLY A 38 16.81 -2.77 2.79
CA GLY A 38 16.97 -3.66 3.96
C GLY A 38 16.65 -3.03 5.33
N CYS A 39 16.24 -1.75 5.41
CA CYS A 39 15.92 -1.11 6.70
C CYS A 39 14.58 -1.54 7.32
N GLY A 40 13.80 -2.40 6.63
CA GLY A 40 12.54 -2.94 7.17
C GLY A 40 11.26 -2.34 6.59
N LYS A 41 11.29 -1.62 5.46
CA LYS A 41 10.09 -1.01 4.84
C LYS A 41 9.01 -2.03 4.50
N THR A 42 9.34 -3.06 3.74
CA THR A 42 8.42 -4.17 3.41
C THR A 42 7.96 -4.92 4.66
N THR A 43 8.89 -5.12 5.63
CA THR A 43 8.55 -5.73 6.93
C THR A 43 7.51 -4.91 7.68
N PHE A 44 7.62 -3.58 7.65
CA PHE A 44 6.63 -2.69 8.24
C PHE A 44 5.24 -2.90 7.62
N LEU A 45 5.15 -2.98 6.29
CA LEU A 45 3.88 -3.28 5.62
C LEU A 45 3.34 -4.67 5.99
N TYR A 46 4.20 -5.69 6.05
CA TYR A 46 3.78 -7.05 6.41
C TYR A 46 3.25 -7.15 7.84
N LEU A 47 3.83 -6.42 8.77
CA LEU A 47 3.32 -6.30 10.14
C LEU A 47 1.93 -5.65 10.16
N LEU A 48 1.73 -4.55 9.43
CA LEU A 48 0.43 -3.89 9.31
C LEU A 48 -0.62 -4.74 8.59
N ALA A 49 -0.19 -5.53 7.60
CA ALA A 49 -1.06 -6.46 6.88
C ALA A 49 -1.43 -7.71 7.71
N GLY A 50 -0.77 -7.94 8.85
CA GLY A 50 -0.96 -9.15 9.67
C GLY A 50 -0.33 -10.41 9.08
N LEU A 51 0.63 -10.25 8.15
CA LEU A 51 1.41 -11.35 7.55
C LEU A 51 2.59 -11.77 8.43
N CYS A 52 3.05 -10.85 9.30
CA CYS A 52 4.07 -11.11 10.31
C CYS A 52 3.51 -10.72 11.67
N GLN A 53 3.95 -11.43 12.73
CA GLN A 53 3.58 -11.11 14.10
C GLN A 53 4.77 -10.52 14.85
N PRO A 54 4.56 -9.46 15.67
CA PRO A 54 5.63 -8.90 16.48
C PRO A 54 6.11 -9.89 17.55
N ALA A 55 7.39 -9.82 17.91
CA ALA A 55 7.94 -10.57 19.03
C ALA A 55 7.43 -10.03 20.38
N SER A 56 7.18 -8.71 20.44
CA SER A 56 6.51 -8.05 21.57
C SER A 56 5.84 -6.75 21.13
N GLY A 57 4.95 -6.22 21.96
CA GLY A 57 4.13 -5.06 21.61
C GLY A 57 2.90 -5.44 20.80
N ASN A 58 2.15 -4.44 20.35
CA ASN A 58 0.87 -4.64 19.66
C ASN A 58 0.71 -3.69 18.50
N ILE A 59 0.04 -4.17 17.46
CA ILE A 59 -0.49 -3.38 16.35
C ILE A 59 -2.01 -3.47 16.42
N LEU A 60 -2.67 -2.32 16.48
CA LEU A 60 -4.12 -2.22 16.51
C LEU A 60 -4.59 -1.46 15.26
N ILE A 61 -5.61 -1.97 14.59
CA ILE A 61 -6.35 -1.26 13.56
C ILE A 61 -7.80 -1.14 14.04
N ASP A 62 -8.29 0.11 14.13
CA ASP A 62 -9.59 0.43 14.72
C ASP A 62 -9.81 -0.24 16.09
N LYS A 63 -8.79 -0.12 16.96
CA LYS A 63 -8.74 -0.70 18.31
C LYS A 63 -8.74 -2.24 18.34
N THR A 64 -8.72 -2.91 17.21
CA THR A 64 -8.69 -4.38 17.10
C THR A 64 -7.26 -4.85 16.84
N PRO A 65 -6.72 -5.81 17.62
CA PRO A 65 -5.38 -6.35 17.39
C PRO A 65 -5.26 -7.03 16.03
N VAL A 66 -4.14 -6.77 15.34
CA VAL A 66 -3.81 -7.39 14.04
C VAL A 66 -3.10 -8.72 14.30
N LEU A 67 -3.87 -9.78 14.45
CA LEU A 67 -3.36 -11.14 14.64
C LEU A 67 -3.31 -11.97 13.34
N ARG A 68 -3.93 -11.49 12.29
CA ARG A 68 -4.03 -12.10 10.96
C ARG A 68 -4.40 -11.05 9.92
N PRO A 69 -4.29 -11.37 8.61
CA PRO A 69 -4.75 -10.46 7.56
C PRO A 69 -6.21 -10.05 7.77
N ARG A 70 -6.45 -8.75 7.58
CA ARG A 70 -7.75 -8.12 7.76
C ARG A 70 -8.43 -7.95 6.41
N PRO A 71 -9.72 -8.35 6.24
CA PRO A 71 -10.40 -8.31 4.95
C PRO A 71 -10.43 -6.93 4.26
N ARG A 72 -10.44 -5.85 5.04
CA ARG A 72 -10.47 -4.48 4.52
C ARG A 72 -9.09 -3.83 4.41
N THR A 73 -8.02 -4.60 4.54
CA THR A 73 -6.65 -4.15 4.28
C THR A 73 -6.23 -4.63 2.90
N GLY A 74 -6.04 -3.70 1.98
CA GLY A 74 -5.48 -3.97 0.66
C GLY A 74 -3.96 -3.94 0.72
N LEU A 75 -3.29 -4.92 0.10
CA LEU A 75 -1.84 -4.96 -0.03
C LEU A 75 -1.47 -5.18 -1.50
N VAL A 76 -0.68 -4.25 -2.04
CA VAL A 76 -0.05 -4.36 -3.35
C VAL A 76 1.42 -4.68 -3.15
N LEU A 77 1.84 -5.85 -3.59
CA LEU A 77 3.20 -6.36 -3.48
C LEU A 77 4.11 -5.83 -4.60
N GLN A 78 5.40 -5.76 -4.36
CA GLN A 78 6.40 -5.33 -5.32
C GLN A 78 6.46 -6.22 -6.58
N ASP A 79 6.24 -7.53 -6.43
CA ASP A 79 6.20 -8.53 -7.52
C ASP A 79 4.78 -8.73 -8.10
N HIS A 80 3.83 -7.84 -7.73
CA HIS A 80 2.43 -7.85 -8.12
C HIS A 80 1.60 -9.01 -7.55
N GLY A 81 2.18 -10.19 -7.30
CA GLY A 81 1.51 -11.37 -6.76
C GLY A 81 0.31 -11.83 -7.60
N LEU A 82 0.32 -11.63 -8.92
CA LEU A 82 -0.76 -12.08 -9.80
C LEU A 82 -0.74 -13.59 -9.96
N LEU A 83 -1.92 -14.19 -10.06
CA LEU A 83 -2.07 -15.60 -10.38
C LEU A 83 -1.76 -15.80 -11.87
N PRO A 84 -0.69 -16.52 -12.25
CA PRO A 84 -0.24 -16.63 -13.64
C PRO A 84 -1.20 -17.43 -14.53
N TRP A 85 -2.06 -18.26 -13.93
CA TRP A 85 -3.08 -19.04 -14.62
C TRP A 85 -4.45 -18.37 -14.70
N SER A 86 -4.59 -17.16 -14.22
CA SER A 86 -5.81 -16.37 -14.24
C SER A 86 -5.64 -15.13 -15.11
N THR A 87 -6.68 -14.75 -15.82
CA THR A 87 -6.70 -13.55 -16.66
C THR A 87 -6.67 -12.27 -15.83
N VAL A 88 -6.57 -11.11 -16.47
CA VAL A 88 -6.65 -9.79 -15.81
C VAL A 88 -8.00 -9.64 -15.09
N ASP A 89 -9.11 -10.04 -15.71
CA ASP A 89 -10.43 -9.99 -15.11
C ASP A 89 -10.52 -10.91 -13.87
N GLU A 90 -10.11 -12.16 -14.00
CA GLU A 90 -10.12 -13.14 -12.92
C GLU A 90 -9.19 -12.74 -11.76
N ASN A 91 -7.99 -12.21 -12.05
CA ASN A 91 -7.12 -11.64 -11.03
C ASN A 91 -7.79 -10.46 -10.31
N THR A 92 -8.46 -9.58 -11.04
CA THR A 92 -9.12 -8.40 -10.45
C THR A 92 -10.26 -8.81 -9.53
N ARG A 93 -11.09 -9.79 -9.93
CA ARG A 93 -12.22 -10.24 -9.11
C ARG A 93 -11.87 -11.24 -7.99
N LEU A 94 -10.60 -11.67 -7.91
CA LEU A 94 -10.16 -12.70 -6.95
C LEU A 94 -10.60 -12.40 -5.51
N GLY A 95 -10.44 -11.16 -5.05
CA GLY A 95 -10.83 -10.76 -3.71
C GLY A 95 -12.34 -10.86 -3.48
N LEU A 96 -13.15 -10.48 -4.47
CA LEU A 96 -14.61 -10.61 -4.40
C LEU A 96 -15.04 -12.08 -4.30
N ASN A 97 -14.40 -12.98 -5.07
CA ASN A 97 -14.65 -14.41 -5.01
C ASN A 97 -14.30 -15.00 -3.63
N ILE A 98 -13.19 -14.53 -3.03
CA ILE A 98 -12.81 -14.93 -1.67
C ILE A 98 -13.86 -14.44 -0.66
N TRP A 99 -14.39 -13.25 -0.79
CA TRP A 99 -15.45 -12.74 0.08
C TRP A 99 -16.77 -13.51 -0.09
N GLU A 100 -17.11 -13.93 -1.30
CA GLU A 100 -18.28 -14.77 -1.53
C GLU A 100 -18.16 -16.11 -0.78
N PHE A 101 -16.94 -16.65 -0.69
CA PHE A 101 -16.68 -17.91 -0.02
C PHE A 101 -16.58 -17.78 1.51
N TYR A 102 -15.85 -16.79 2.01
CA TYR A 102 -15.55 -16.64 3.44
C TYR A 102 -16.37 -15.57 4.17
N GLY A 103 -17.10 -14.74 3.45
CA GLY A 103 -17.77 -13.56 3.99
C GLY A 103 -16.84 -12.36 4.16
N SER A 104 -17.46 -11.18 4.27
CA SER A 104 -16.76 -9.89 4.38
C SER A 104 -16.00 -9.70 5.71
N ASP A 105 -16.25 -10.54 6.70
CA ASP A 105 -15.56 -10.56 7.99
C ASP A 105 -14.35 -11.49 8.01
N GLY A 106 -14.08 -12.23 6.93
CA GLY A 106 -12.96 -13.16 6.78
C GLY A 106 -13.00 -14.37 7.68
N LYS A 107 -14.17 -14.73 8.21
CA LYS A 107 -14.35 -15.98 8.97
C LYS A 107 -14.47 -17.17 8.03
N HIS A 108 -14.00 -18.32 8.48
CA HIS A 108 -13.94 -19.56 7.70
C HIS A 108 -15.32 -20.27 7.58
N ALA A 109 -16.35 -19.54 7.32
CA ALA A 109 -17.67 -20.12 7.06
C ALA A 109 -18.24 -19.51 5.78
N PRO A 110 -18.78 -20.31 4.86
CA PRO A 110 -19.56 -19.79 3.76
C PRO A 110 -20.64 -18.87 4.32
N THR A 111 -20.77 -17.69 3.74
CA THR A 111 -21.85 -16.76 4.11
C THR A 111 -23.04 -17.00 3.22
N ASP A 112 -24.25 -16.91 3.78
CA ASP A 112 -25.50 -16.92 2.99
C ASP A 112 -25.68 -15.66 2.14
N LYS A 113 -24.83 -14.64 2.36
CA LYS A 113 -24.81 -13.42 1.57
C LYS A 113 -24.02 -13.64 0.28
N LYS A 114 -24.72 -13.91 -0.80
CA LYS A 114 -24.16 -13.93 -2.15
C LYS A 114 -23.79 -12.51 -2.56
N ILE A 115 -22.62 -12.36 -3.17
CA ILE A 115 -22.24 -11.12 -3.83
C ILE A 115 -23.20 -10.95 -5.02
N ASP A 116 -23.74 -9.75 -5.17
CA ASP A 116 -24.48 -9.38 -6.37
C ASP A 116 -23.50 -9.38 -7.55
N LYS A 117 -23.60 -10.43 -8.38
CA LYS A 117 -22.72 -10.63 -9.53
C LYS A 117 -22.72 -9.44 -10.48
N TYR A 118 -23.88 -8.82 -10.71
CA TYR A 118 -23.98 -7.66 -11.58
C TYR A 118 -23.21 -6.45 -11.02
N LYS A 119 -23.31 -6.20 -9.72
CA LYS A 119 -22.51 -5.15 -9.07
C LYS A 119 -21.02 -5.46 -9.09
N ALA A 120 -20.64 -6.71 -8.85
CA ALA A 120 -19.25 -7.14 -8.92
C ALA A 120 -18.66 -6.95 -10.33
N ASP A 121 -19.40 -7.32 -11.37
CA ASP A 121 -19.01 -7.11 -12.77
C ASP A 121 -18.83 -5.63 -13.09
N GLN A 122 -19.76 -4.78 -12.64
CA GLN A 122 -19.66 -3.33 -12.82
C GLN A 122 -18.45 -2.74 -12.08
N GLN A 123 -18.15 -3.19 -10.87
CA GLN A 123 -16.99 -2.74 -10.11
C GLN A 123 -15.68 -3.13 -10.80
N VAL A 124 -15.55 -4.38 -11.22
CA VAL A 124 -14.37 -4.88 -11.96
C VAL A 124 -14.20 -4.07 -13.25
N ASP A 125 -15.22 -3.95 -14.08
CA ASP A 125 -15.20 -3.19 -15.33
C ASP A 125 -14.80 -1.72 -15.11
N SER A 126 -15.35 -1.09 -14.06
CA SER A 126 -15.03 0.29 -13.69
C SER A 126 -13.54 0.46 -13.35
N TRP A 127 -12.98 -0.43 -12.52
CA TRP A 127 -11.57 -0.37 -12.18
C TRP A 127 -10.66 -0.65 -13.36
N LEU A 128 -10.97 -1.63 -14.20
CA LEU A 128 -10.21 -1.91 -15.41
C LEU A 128 -10.20 -0.72 -16.38
N LYS A 129 -11.33 0.00 -16.49
CA LYS A 129 -11.44 1.24 -17.29
C LYS A 129 -10.65 2.39 -16.68
N LYS A 130 -10.82 2.66 -15.36
CA LYS A 130 -10.06 3.71 -14.63
C LYS A 130 -8.55 3.52 -14.76
N LEU A 131 -8.08 2.27 -14.77
CA LEU A 131 -6.66 1.93 -14.89
C LEU A 131 -6.19 1.72 -16.34
N GLY A 132 -7.07 1.90 -17.34
CA GLY A 132 -6.71 1.80 -18.76
C GLY A 132 -6.27 0.40 -19.22
N ILE A 133 -6.78 -0.65 -18.56
CA ILE A 133 -6.47 -2.06 -18.88
C ILE A 133 -7.70 -2.89 -19.24
N HIS A 134 -8.85 -2.28 -19.43
CA HIS A 134 -10.10 -2.98 -19.78
C HIS A 134 -9.96 -3.82 -21.07
N GLY A 135 -9.27 -3.31 -22.09
CA GLY A 135 -9.01 -4.06 -23.33
C GLY A 135 -8.09 -5.27 -23.18
N LEU A 136 -7.52 -5.47 -21.97
CA LEU A 136 -6.62 -6.58 -21.65
C LEU A 136 -7.27 -7.62 -20.74
N LYS A 137 -8.58 -7.51 -20.46
CA LYS A 137 -9.28 -8.31 -19.44
C LYS A 137 -9.12 -9.82 -19.61
N ASP A 138 -9.03 -10.29 -20.86
CA ASP A 138 -8.90 -11.71 -21.22
C ASP A 138 -7.43 -12.17 -21.38
N GLN A 139 -6.46 -11.27 -21.11
CA GLN A 139 -5.03 -11.61 -21.19
C GLN A 139 -4.52 -12.18 -19.88
N TYR A 140 -3.53 -13.08 -19.99
CA TYR A 140 -2.81 -13.63 -18.85
C TYR A 140 -1.60 -12.76 -18.47
N PRO A 141 -1.12 -12.83 -17.21
CA PRO A 141 -0.03 -11.99 -16.71
C PRO A 141 1.28 -12.09 -17.49
N ASP A 142 1.58 -13.24 -18.13
CA ASP A 142 2.77 -13.45 -18.94
C ASP A 142 2.79 -12.59 -20.21
N ARG A 143 1.62 -12.21 -20.74
CA ARG A 143 1.45 -11.35 -21.93
C ARG A 143 1.40 -9.86 -21.60
N LEU A 144 1.46 -9.48 -20.32
CA LEU A 144 1.36 -8.11 -19.88
C LEU A 144 2.73 -7.46 -19.69
N SER A 145 2.84 -6.18 -20.04
CA SER A 145 3.97 -5.37 -19.61
C SER A 145 4.01 -5.25 -18.07
N ARG A 146 5.16 -4.84 -17.52
CA ARG A 146 5.28 -4.65 -16.06
C ARG A 146 4.26 -3.63 -15.53
N GLY A 147 4.07 -2.52 -16.23
CA GLY A 147 3.07 -1.51 -15.85
C GLY A 147 1.63 -2.01 -15.94
N GLN A 148 1.32 -2.90 -16.91
CA GLN A 148 0.00 -3.52 -17.01
C GLN A 148 -0.24 -4.52 -15.87
N ARG A 149 0.78 -5.32 -15.47
CA ARG A 149 0.72 -6.17 -14.29
C ARG A 149 0.51 -5.36 -13.02
N GLN A 150 1.22 -4.25 -12.85
CA GLN A 150 1.05 -3.36 -11.71
C GLN A 150 -0.37 -2.80 -11.64
N ARG A 151 -0.92 -2.32 -12.76
CA ARG A 151 -2.29 -1.83 -12.83
C ARG A 151 -3.31 -2.92 -12.49
N THR A 152 -3.08 -4.15 -12.92
CA THR A 152 -3.94 -5.30 -12.56
C THR A 152 -3.88 -5.59 -11.05
N ALA A 153 -2.71 -5.56 -10.42
CA ALA A 153 -2.55 -5.76 -8.98
C ALA A 153 -3.26 -4.66 -8.16
N ILE A 154 -3.18 -3.41 -8.62
CA ILE A 154 -3.90 -2.28 -8.02
C ILE A 154 -5.42 -2.46 -8.20
N ALA A 155 -5.90 -2.82 -9.40
CA ALA A 155 -7.32 -3.10 -9.66
C ALA A 155 -7.87 -4.18 -8.72
N ARG A 156 -7.16 -5.31 -8.60
CA ARG A 156 -7.49 -6.42 -7.70
C ARG A 156 -7.65 -5.97 -6.25
N THR A 157 -6.83 -5.02 -5.83
CA THR A 157 -6.83 -4.53 -4.46
C THR A 157 -7.94 -3.51 -4.22
N LEU A 158 -8.13 -2.57 -5.15
CA LEU A 158 -9.09 -1.47 -4.99
C LEU A 158 -10.55 -1.90 -5.21
N VAL A 159 -10.80 -2.95 -6.01
CA VAL A 159 -12.15 -3.51 -6.19
C VAL A 159 -12.78 -3.98 -4.88
N MET A 160 -11.96 -4.29 -3.87
CA MET A 160 -12.38 -4.69 -2.53
C MET A 160 -12.80 -3.53 -1.64
N GLU A 161 -12.73 -2.29 -2.10
CA GLU A 161 -13.02 -1.07 -1.33
C GLU A 161 -12.34 -1.08 0.05
N PRO A 162 -11.00 -1.21 0.11
CA PRO A 162 -10.28 -1.26 1.38
C PRO A 162 -10.42 0.07 2.14
N ASP A 163 -10.32 0.04 3.46
CA ASP A 163 -10.19 1.24 4.30
C ASP A 163 -8.72 1.54 4.66
N LEU A 164 -7.83 0.57 4.43
CA LEU A 164 -6.37 0.69 4.53
C LEU A 164 -5.73 0.10 3.28
N LEU A 165 -4.94 0.91 2.56
CA LEU A 165 -4.17 0.51 1.39
C LEU A 165 -2.67 0.54 1.70
N LEU A 166 -2.02 -0.59 1.55
CA LEU A 166 -0.59 -0.79 1.73
C LEU A 166 0.05 -1.03 0.37
N LEU A 167 1.07 -0.26 0.01
CA LEU A 167 1.71 -0.28 -1.30
C LEU A 167 3.22 -0.48 -1.15
N ASP A 168 3.76 -1.58 -1.64
CA ASP A 168 5.19 -1.87 -1.62
C ASP A 168 5.82 -1.58 -2.99
N GLU A 169 6.56 -0.46 -3.08
CA GLU A 169 7.25 0.00 -4.30
C GLU A 169 6.34 0.03 -5.55
N PRO A 170 5.11 0.59 -5.47
CA PRO A 170 4.10 0.41 -6.52
C PRO A 170 4.45 1.08 -7.85
N PHE A 171 5.42 1.98 -7.87
CA PHE A 171 5.80 2.72 -9.06
C PHE A 171 7.21 2.39 -9.57
N SER A 172 7.90 1.45 -8.91
CA SER A 172 9.24 1.04 -9.32
C SER A 172 9.23 0.46 -10.73
N ALA A 173 10.14 0.96 -11.59
CA ALA A 173 10.30 0.55 -12.98
C ALA A 173 9.05 0.75 -13.88
N LEU A 174 8.24 1.78 -13.60
CA LEU A 174 7.25 2.32 -14.53
C LEU A 174 7.84 3.51 -15.28
N ASP A 175 7.41 3.70 -16.52
CA ASP A 175 7.65 4.94 -17.24
C ASP A 175 6.90 6.10 -16.57
N VAL A 176 7.36 7.34 -16.84
CA VAL A 176 6.86 8.55 -16.20
C VAL A 176 5.35 8.72 -16.39
N LEU A 177 4.83 8.52 -17.61
CA LEU A 177 3.40 8.72 -17.91
C LEU A 177 2.52 7.70 -17.20
N THR A 178 2.95 6.43 -17.20
CA THR A 178 2.23 5.36 -16.48
C THR A 178 2.22 5.62 -14.97
N ARG A 179 3.34 6.09 -14.41
CA ARG A 179 3.47 6.44 -13.00
C ARG A 179 2.51 7.56 -12.61
N GLU A 180 2.50 8.68 -13.34
CA GLU A 180 1.60 9.81 -13.08
C GLU A 180 0.11 9.40 -13.09
N VAL A 181 -0.28 8.56 -14.04
CA VAL A 181 -1.66 8.05 -14.09
C VAL A 181 -2.02 7.27 -12.83
N LEU A 182 -1.13 6.39 -12.36
CA LEU A 182 -1.38 5.60 -11.16
C LEU A 182 -1.36 6.44 -9.87
N GLU A 183 -0.46 7.40 -9.77
CA GLU A 183 -0.43 8.36 -8.66
C GLU A 183 -1.77 9.10 -8.55
N ARG A 184 -2.28 9.63 -9.67
CA ARG A 184 -3.60 10.30 -9.72
C ARG A 184 -4.75 9.38 -9.33
N VAL A 185 -4.75 8.13 -9.79
CA VAL A 185 -5.80 7.16 -9.43
C VAL A 185 -5.79 6.86 -7.94
N ILE A 186 -4.61 6.62 -7.34
CA ILE A 186 -4.49 6.31 -5.92
C ILE A 186 -4.85 7.53 -5.06
N LEU A 187 -4.36 8.72 -5.41
CA LEU A 187 -4.69 9.97 -4.71
C LEU A 187 -6.17 10.31 -4.86
N GLY A 188 -6.75 10.16 -6.05
CA GLY A 188 -8.19 10.33 -6.27
C GLY A 188 -9.01 9.41 -5.35
N GLN A 189 -8.67 8.13 -5.29
CA GLN A 189 -9.34 7.18 -4.41
C GLN A 189 -9.15 7.51 -2.92
N HIS A 190 -7.96 7.97 -2.52
CA HIS A 190 -7.69 8.43 -1.17
C HIS A 190 -8.63 9.57 -0.76
N TYR A 191 -8.81 10.58 -1.61
CA TYR A 191 -9.69 11.72 -1.31
C TYR A 191 -11.18 11.36 -1.40
N GLU A 192 -11.59 10.59 -2.40
CA GLU A 192 -13.00 10.22 -2.62
C GLU A 192 -13.56 9.34 -1.49
N SER A 193 -12.77 8.39 -0.97
CA SER A 193 -13.25 7.40 0.00
C SER A 193 -12.66 7.54 1.41
N ASN A 194 -11.89 8.61 1.69
CA ASN A 194 -11.15 8.78 2.94
C ASN A 194 -10.27 7.56 3.27
N LEU A 195 -9.66 6.99 2.22
CA LEU A 195 -8.80 5.81 2.28
C LEU A 195 -7.51 6.13 3.04
N THR A 196 -7.18 5.36 4.06
CA THR A 196 -5.86 5.44 4.69
C THR A 196 -4.85 4.75 3.79
N CYS A 197 -3.79 5.46 3.39
CA CYS A 197 -2.80 4.95 2.45
C CYS A 197 -1.40 4.97 3.05
N ILE A 198 -0.67 3.85 2.96
CA ILE A 198 0.73 3.75 3.37
C ILE A 198 1.52 3.19 2.20
N LEU A 199 2.42 4.01 1.67
CA LEU A 199 3.26 3.68 0.52
C LEU A 199 4.71 3.55 0.97
N VAL A 200 5.34 2.45 0.63
CA VAL A 200 6.78 2.25 0.77
C VAL A 200 7.46 2.55 -0.55
N THR A 201 8.51 3.34 -0.52
CA THR A 201 9.32 3.65 -1.69
C THR A 201 10.76 4.00 -1.32
N HIS A 202 11.66 3.94 -2.30
CA HIS A 202 13.00 4.51 -2.24
C HIS A 202 13.12 5.80 -3.07
N ASP A 203 12.08 6.16 -3.83
CA ASP A 203 12.02 7.36 -4.66
C ASP A 203 11.51 8.54 -3.80
N ILE A 204 12.36 9.56 -3.67
CA ILE A 204 12.09 10.75 -2.86
C ILE A 204 10.93 11.56 -3.43
N GLU A 205 10.85 11.70 -4.74
CA GLU A 205 9.80 12.46 -5.40
C GLU A 205 8.43 11.81 -5.20
N VAL A 206 8.37 10.49 -5.37
CA VAL A 206 7.18 9.68 -5.05
C VAL A 206 6.77 9.86 -3.59
N ALA A 207 7.74 9.79 -2.66
CA ALA A 207 7.44 9.96 -1.24
C ALA A 207 6.83 11.32 -0.92
N VAL A 208 7.33 12.38 -1.57
CA VAL A 208 6.84 13.76 -1.39
C VAL A 208 5.47 13.95 -2.08
N ILE A 209 5.23 13.36 -3.24
CA ILE A 209 3.93 13.47 -3.93
C ILE A 209 2.83 12.74 -3.15
N MET A 210 3.12 11.51 -2.69
CA MET A 210 2.10 10.59 -2.18
C MET A 210 1.82 10.75 -0.68
N GLY A 211 2.82 11.14 0.12
CA GLY A 211 2.70 11.16 1.57
C GLY A 211 2.51 12.55 2.16
N LYS A 212 1.42 12.80 2.86
CA LYS A 212 1.26 13.98 3.71
C LYS A 212 2.17 13.93 4.93
N LYS A 213 2.51 12.73 5.37
CA LYS A 213 3.54 12.46 6.38
C LYS A 213 4.54 11.46 5.82
N ILE A 214 5.82 11.67 6.07
CA ILE A 214 6.90 10.83 5.57
C ILE A 214 7.63 10.23 6.76
N LEU A 215 7.52 8.90 6.91
CA LEU A 215 8.26 8.13 7.91
C LEU A 215 9.60 7.71 7.32
N THR A 216 10.69 8.07 7.98
CA THR A 216 12.04 7.64 7.59
C THR A 216 12.51 6.49 8.48
N LEU A 217 12.83 5.35 7.87
CA LEU A 217 13.45 4.20 8.53
C LEU A 217 14.97 4.18 8.30
N ARG A 218 15.72 3.59 9.24
CA ARG A 218 17.20 3.54 9.26
C ARG A 218 17.71 2.12 9.15
N HIS A 219 18.99 1.99 8.80
CA HIS A 219 19.72 0.74 9.03
C HIS A 219 19.83 0.43 10.53
N GLY A 220 19.85 -0.85 10.88
CA GLY A 220 19.81 -1.31 12.26
C GLY A 220 18.39 -1.32 12.82
N PHE A 221 18.23 -1.02 14.10
CA PHE A 221 16.93 -1.06 14.74
C PHE A 221 16.26 0.32 14.80
N ASN A 222 14.97 0.34 14.51
CA ASN A 222 14.14 1.53 14.58
C ASN A 222 13.41 1.58 15.93
N ARG A 223 13.76 2.56 16.80
CA ARG A 223 13.12 2.79 18.11
C ARG A 223 12.11 3.94 18.07
N LYS A 224 12.55 5.06 17.55
CA LYS A 224 11.73 6.27 17.44
C LYS A 224 11.46 6.58 15.99
N PRO A 225 10.18 6.78 15.61
CA PRO A 225 9.85 7.20 14.26
C PRO A 225 10.44 8.60 13.99
N LEU A 226 11.09 8.76 12.85
CA LEU A 226 11.44 10.07 12.31
C LEU A 226 10.40 10.41 11.26
N ILE A 227 9.54 11.39 11.59
CA ILE A 227 8.40 11.78 10.78
C ILE A 227 8.64 13.20 10.27
N LEU A 228 8.47 13.40 8.98
CA LEU A 228 8.48 14.70 8.31
C LEU A 228 7.07 15.03 7.87
N GLU A 229 6.53 16.15 8.32
CA GLU A 229 5.27 16.71 7.80
C GLU A 229 5.52 17.28 6.39
N ASN A 230 4.58 17.04 5.49
CA ASN A 230 4.74 17.35 4.09
C ASN A 230 3.52 18.09 3.53
N ASP A 231 3.63 19.39 3.40
CA ASP A 231 2.58 20.25 2.84
C ASP A 231 2.55 20.23 1.31
N CYS A 232 3.52 19.56 0.67
CA CYS A 232 3.61 19.41 -0.78
C CYS A 232 2.90 18.15 -1.31
N ALA A 233 2.25 17.37 -0.44
CA ALA A 233 1.53 16.16 -0.85
C ALA A 233 0.42 16.50 -1.87
N ALA A 234 0.23 15.61 -2.87
CA ALA A 234 -0.74 15.74 -3.95
C ALA A 234 -0.55 16.97 -4.88
N MET A 235 0.56 17.66 -4.81
CA MET A 235 0.92 18.71 -5.79
C MET A 235 1.40 18.08 -7.11
N ILE A 236 0.51 17.38 -7.80
CA ILE A 236 0.83 16.78 -9.11
C ILE A 236 0.94 17.86 -10.19
N ASP A 237 0.22 18.95 -10.03
CA ASP A 237 0.29 20.09 -10.94
C ASP A 237 1.36 21.08 -10.45
N ASN A 238 2.29 21.43 -11.31
CA ASN A 238 3.51 22.24 -11.15
C ASN A 238 3.36 23.62 -10.46
N THR A 239 2.36 23.84 -9.63
CA THR A 239 2.02 25.16 -9.07
C THR A 239 3.01 25.68 -8.03
N ASN A 240 3.84 24.82 -7.43
CA ASN A 240 4.89 25.25 -6.48
C ASN A 240 6.15 24.39 -6.55
N GLN A 241 6.83 24.39 -7.69
CA GLN A 241 8.07 23.62 -7.92
C GLN A 241 9.16 23.91 -6.90
N ALA A 242 9.24 25.16 -6.38
CA ALA A 242 10.27 25.54 -5.42
C ALA A 242 10.04 24.84 -4.05
N ALA A 243 8.80 24.84 -3.55
CA ALA A 243 8.46 24.14 -2.30
C ALA A 243 8.68 22.64 -2.42
N PHE A 244 8.28 22.04 -3.54
CA PHE A 244 8.50 20.62 -3.82
C PHE A 244 9.99 20.27 -3.82
N ARG A 245 10.83 21.02 -4.54
CA ARG A 245 12.29 20.81 -4.58
C ARG A 245 12.90 20.94 -3.18
N ASN A 246 12.53 22.00 -2.43
CA ASN A 246 13.00 22.21 -1.07
C ASN A 246 12.65 21.00 -0.16
N LYS A 247 11.45 20.44 -0.28
CA LYS A 247 11.03 19.28 0.49
C LYS A 247 11.81 18.03 0.09
N CYS A 248 12.07 17.82 -1.19
CA CYS A 248 12.93 16.74 -1.68
C CYS A 248 14.37 16.89 -1.14
N ASP A 249 14.92 18.09 -1.11
CA ASP A 249 16.27 18.34 -0.60
C ASP A 249 16.36 18.18 0.92
N GLU A 250 15.33 18.59 1.66
CA GLU A 250 15.20 18.32 3.08
C GLU A 250 15.23 16.80 3.35
N LEU A 251 14.45 16.04 2.61
CA LEU A 251 14.38 14.59 2.74
C LEU A 251 15.69 13.90 2.34
N ARG A 252 16.40 14.38 1.30
CA ARG A 252 17.74 13.89 0.92
C ARG A 252 18.75 14.09 2.04
N LYS A 253 18.76 15.27 2.69
CA LYS A 253 19.64 15.53 3.83
C LYS A 253 19.36 14.58 4.99
N ILE A 254 18.09 14.36 5.33
CA ILE A 254 17.70 13.43 6.39
C ILE A 254 18.18 12.01 6.05
N LEU A 255 17.95 11.55 4.82
CA LEU A 255 18.38 10.21 4.38
C LEU A 255 19.91 10.06 4.39
N GLY A 256 20.66 11.10 4.00
CA GLY A 256 22.12 11.12 4.07
C GLY A 256 22.68 11.05 5.50
N THR A 257 21.91 11.42 6.51
CA THR A 257 22.29 11.30 7.93
C THR A 257 21.86 9.97 8.56
N VAL A 258 21.01 9.20 7.90
CA VAL A 258 20.47 7.91 8.41
C VAL A 258 20.94 6.69 7.62
N ALA A 259 21.72 6.89 6.55
CA ALA A 259 22.41 5.84 5.77
C ALA A 259 23.71 5.35 6.47
#